data_57e0289af82f67fbbc0e36d76403fa64
#
_entry.id   57e0289af82f67fbbc0e36d76403fa64
#
_cell.length_a   1.000
_cell.length_b   1.000
_cell.length_c   1.000
_cell.angle_alpha   90.00
_cell.angle_beta   90.00
_cell.angle_gamma   90.00
#
_symmetry.space_group_name_H-M   'P 1'
#
loop_
_entity.id
_entity.type
_entity.pdbx_description
1 polymer ?
#
loop_
_entity_poly.entity_id
_entity_poly.type
_entity_poly.pdbx_seq_one_letter_code
_entity_poly.pdbx_strand_id
1 'polypeptide(L)'
;MKNILENGSAWPLEELEESKRATDMKEALSFVNHKGAVRNPILLRKLIEKDVVHGYGWVLPLSKIDRIPGVLLVPMNIMTQNTIDEHGRIVEKDRLTHNQSYKWGSVTSVNSRVEKDNLPPCRFGACLKRLMNWTVAARNKFPGKKIISSKIDYKLA
;
A
#
# COMPACT_ATOMS: atom_id res chain seq x y z
N MET A 1 -17.53 4.46 -14.10
CA MET A 1 -16.08 4.37 -14.42
C MET A 1 -15.51 5.72 -14.91
N LYS A 2 -16.13 6.42 -15.86
CA LYS A 2 -15.68 7.75 -16.35
C LYS A 2 -15.46 8.76 -15.22
N ASN A 3 -16.42 8.91 -14.29
CA ASN A 3 -16.31 9.82 -13.15
C ASN A 3 -15.11 9.53 -12.24
N ILE A 4 -14.78 8.23 -12.02
CA ILE A 4 -13.61 7.83 -11.21
C ILE A 4 -12.31 8.19 -11.93
N LEU A 5 -12.26 8.07 -13.25
CA LEU A 5 -11.07 8.41 -14.04
C LEU A 5 -10.83 9.93 -14.08
N GLU A 6 -11.90 10.72 -14.08
CA GLU A 6 -11.83 12.19 -14.15
C GLU A 6 -11.63 12.85 -12.78
N ASN A 7 -12.27 12.32 -11.73
CA ASN A 7 -12.34 12.96 -10.42
C ASN A 7 -11.69 12.13 -9.29
N GLY A 8 -11.11 10.99 -9.63
CA GLY A 8 -10.62 10.03 -8.64
C GLY A 8 -11.76 9.25 -7.97
N SER A 9 -11.38 8.29 -7.14
CA SER A 9 -12.32 7.53 -6.32
C SER A 9 -12.55 8.27 -5.00
N ALA A 10 -13.80 8.60 -4.73
CA ALA A 10 -14.17 9.08 -3.39
C ALA A 10 -13.91 7.94 -2.39
N TRP A 11 -12.99 8.17 -1.48
CA TRP A 11 -12.69 7.22 -0.40
C TRP A 11 -13.42 7.69 0.86
N PRO A 12 -14.44 6.98 1.34
CA PRO A 12 -15.22 7.42 2.48
C PRO A 12 -14.40 7.29 3.77
N LEU A 13 -13.88 8.42 4.23
CA LEU A 13 -13.17 8.52 5.50
C LEU A 13 -13.95 9.42 6.44
N GLU A 14 -14.11 8.98 7.67
CA GLU A 14 -14.58 9.87 8.75
C GLU A 14 -13.65 11.08 8.85
N GLU A 15 -14.24 12.26 8.90
CA GLU A 15 -13.49 13.48 9.14
C GLU A 15 -12.92 13.47 10.56
N LEU A 16 -11.68 13.90 10.68
CA LEU A 16 -11.03 14.04 11.96
C LEU A 16 -11.03 15.51 12.35
N GLU A 17 -11.54 15.80 13.55
CA GLU A 17 -11.47 17.14 14.07
C GLU A 17 -10.03 17.66 14.12
N GLU A 18 -9.83 18.91 13.80
CA GLU A 18 -8.50 19.54 13.69
C GLU A 18 -7.70 19.44 14.98
N SER A 19 -8.34 19.58 16.14
CA SER A 19 -7.72 19.40 17.44
C SER A 19 -7.17 18.00 17.65
N LYS A 20 -7.96 16.99 17.26
CA LYS A 20 -7.56 15.59 17.33
C LYS A 20 -6.44 15.28 16.31
N ARG A 21 -6.56 15.82 15.08
CA ARG A 21 -5.52 15.69 14.06
C ARG A 21 -4.19 16.26 14.54
N ALA A 22 -4.18 17.46 15.13
CA ALA A 22 -2.97 18.09 15.66
C ALA A 22 -2.32 17.24 16.77
N THR A 23 -3.15 16.67 17.65
CA THR A 23 -2.67 15.75 18.70
C THR A 23 -2.07 14.50 18.11
N ASP A 24 -2.77 13.85 17.15
CA ASP A 24 -2.30 12.65 16.48
C ASP A 24 -0.99 12.88 15.73
N MET A 25 -0.85 14.04 15.07
CA MET A 25 0.40 14.39 14.38
C MET A 25 1.57 14.56 15.36
N LYS A 26 1.34 15.21 16.49
CA LYS A 26 2.36 15.39 17.53
C LYS A 26 2.83 14.05 18.09
N GLU A 27 1.90 13.14 18.37
CA GLU A 27 2.21 11.80 18.83
C GLU A 27 2.93 10.98 17.74
N ALA A 28 2.48 11.06 16.48
CA ALA A 28 3.09 10.34 15.36
C ALA A 28 4.54 10.78 15.11
N LEU A 29 4.86 12.05 15.29
CA LEU A 29 6.23 12.57 15.18
C LEU A 29 7.17 11.95 16.22
N SER A 30 6.66 11.61 17.42
CA SER A 30 7.48 10.98 18.47
C SER A 30 7.83 9.51 18.17
N PHE A 31 7.08 8.86 17.30
CA PHE A 31 7.27 7.44 17.00
C PHE A 31 8.43 7.16 16.03
N VAL A 32 8.78 8.08 15.17
CA VAL A 32 9.81 7.94 14.13
C VAL A 32 9.32 7.01 12.99
N ASN A 33 9.90 5.81 12.84
CA ASN A 33 9.58 4.81 11.82
C ASN A 33 9.72 3.39 12.37
N HIS A 34 9.24 2.41 11.65
CA HIS A 34 9.44 1.01 12.02
C HIS A 34 10.91 0.59 11.97
N LYS A 35 11.24 -0.45 12.74
CA LYS A 35 12.62 -0.93 12.92
C LYS A 35 13.37 -1.19 11.60
N GLY A 36 12.69 -1.70 10.56
CA GLY A 36 13.32 -1.95 9.26
C GLY A 36 13.82 -0.68 8.59
N ALA A 37 13.04 0.40 8.66
CA ALA A 37 13.43 1.71 8.12
C ALA A 37 14.50 2.39 9.00
N VAL A 38 14.37 2.29 10.33
CA VAL A 38 15.33 2.90 11.28
C VAL A 38 16.70 2.25 11.18
N ARG A 39 16.76 0.93 10.99
CA ARG A 39 18.03 0.18 10.89
C ARG A 39 18.81 0.46 9.60
N ASN A 40 18.13 0.87 8.55
CA ASN A 40 18.76 1.12 7.25
C ASN A 40 18.36 2.47 6.63
N PRO A 41 18.81 3.59 7.24
CA PRO A 41 18.41 4.92 6.78
C PRO A 41 18.92 5.26 5.37
N ILE A 42 20.06 4.70 4.96
CA ILE A 42 20.62 4.91 3.62
C ILE A 42 19.69 4.28 2.58
N LEU A 43 19.26 3.04 2.79
CA LEU A 43 18.33 2.36 1.90
C LEU A 43 16.97 3.04 1.88
N LEU A 44 16.49 3.48 3.07
CA LEU A 44 15.24 4.24 3.17
C LEU A 44 15.29 5.48 2.29
N ARG A 45 16.35 6.28 2.39
CA ARG A 45 16.55 7.48 1.57
C ARG A 45 16.53 7.13 0.08
N LYS A 46 17.30 6.11 -0.32
CA LYS A 46 17.36 5.66 -1.73
C LYS A 46 15.99 5.27 -2.28
N LEU A 47 15.16 4.59 -1.48
CA LEU A 47 13.82 4.19 -1.89
C LEU A 47 12.89 5.40 -2.03
N ILE A 48 12.95 6.36 -1.08
CA ILE A 48 12.19 7.61 -1.15
C ILE A 48 12.61 8.43 -2.38
N GLU A 49 13.91 8.62 -2.60
CA GLU A 49 14.43 9.36 -3.75
C GLU A 49 13.96 8.75 -5.08
N LYS A 50 13.91 7.42 -5.14
CA LYS A 50 13.35 6.72 -6.30
C LYS A 50 11.88 7.06 -6.53
N ASP A 51 11.06 7.07 -5.48
CA ASP A 51 9.63 7.40 -5.59
C ASP A 51 9.43 8.87 -6.00
N VAL A 52 10.26 9.77 -5.49
CA VAL A 52 10.26 11.19 -5.88
C VAL A 52 10.63 11.37 -7.37
N VAL A 53 11.65 10.68 -7.85
CA VAL A 53 12.08 10.76 -9.27
C VAL A 53 10.98 10.26 -10.21
N HIS A 54 10.17 9.27 -9.77
CA HIS A 54 9.04 8.77 -10.55
C HIS A 54 7.75 9.60 -10.38
N GLY A 55 7.78 10.67 -9.58
CA GLY A 55 6.61 11.50 -9.31
C GLY A 55 5.57 10.86 -8.38
N TYR A 56 5.90 9.78 -7.68
CA TYR A 56 4.99 9.09 -6.76
C TYR A 56 4.89 9.75 -5.39
N GLY A 57 5.75 10.70 -5.08
CA GLY A 57 5.75 11.41 -3.82
C GLY A 57 6.62 12.65 -3.83
N TRP A 58 6.47 13.46 -2.80
CA TRP A 58 7.26 14.66 -2.56
C TRP A 58 7.89 14.63 -1.17
N VAL A 59 9.08 15.18 -1.06
CA VAL A 59 9.72 15.43 0.24
C VAL A 59 9.47 16.89 0.61
N LEU A 60 8.79 17.09 1.71
CA LEU A 60 8.45 18.42 2.20
C LEU A 60 9.16 18.70 3.53
N PRO A 61 9.54 19.96 3.79
CA PRO A 61 10.02 20.35 5.11
C PRO A 61 8.95 20.11 6.18
N LEU A 62 9.34 19.55 7.31
CA LEU A 62 8.43 19.28 8.43
C LEU A 62 7.64 20.53 8.86
N SER A 63 8.27 21.71 8.80
CA SER A 63 7.64 23.01 9.12
C SER A 63 6.50 23.41 8.18
N LYS A 64 6.27 22.68 7.09
CA LYS A 64 5.18 22.95 6.14
C LYS A 64 3.98 22.02 6.34
N ILE A 65 4.11 20.99 7.17
CA ILE A 65 3.12 19.95 7.32
C ILE A 65 1.78 20.49 7.85
N ASP A 66 1.84 21.43 8.80
CA ASP A 66 0.65 22.04 9.40
C ASP A 66 -0.18 22.87 8.40
N ARG A 67 0.41 23.20 7.26
CA ARG A 67 -0.25 23.99 6.21
C ARG A 67 -1.01 23.11 5.19
N ILE A 68 -0.91 21.78 5.32
CA ILE A 68 -1.57 20.84 4.42
C ILE A 68 -2.84 20.35 5.11
N PRO A 69 -4.03 20.75 4.63
CA PRO A 69 -5.28 20.30 5.23
C PRO A 69 -5.41 18.78 5.19
N GLY A 70 -5.89 18.17 6.27
CA GLY A 70 -6.17 16.75 6.34
C GLY A 70 -4.96 15.83 6.32
N VAL A 71 -3.72 16.34 6.32
CA VAL A 71 -2.52 15.50 6.33
C VAL A 71 -2.46 14.64 7.58
N LEU A 72 -2.05 13.40 7.41
CA LEU A 72 -1.76 12.45 8.49
C LEU A 72 -0.36 11.87 8.31
N LEU A 73 0.28 11.58 9.42
CA LEU A 73 1.58 10.93 9.43
C LEU A 73 1.42 9.43 9.66
N VAL A 74 2.08 8.64 8.83
CA VAL A 74 2.14 7.18 8.98
C VAL A 74 3.60 6.73 8.97
N PRO A 75 3.98 5.76 9.82
CA PRO A 75 5.35 5.28 9.84
C PRO A 75 5.66 4.45 8.60
N MET A 76 6.88 4.60 8.13
CA MET A 76 7.41 3.80 7.03
C MET A 76 8.16 2.58 7.53
N ASN A 77 8.22 1.55 6.70
CA ASN A 77 9.06 0.38 6.91
C ASN A 77 9.74 -0.04 5.61
N ILE A 78 10.80 -0.81 5.72
CA ILE A 78 11.42 -1.51 4.59
C ILE A 78 11.11 -2.99 4.76
N MET A 79 10.53 -3.58 3.72
CA MET A 79 10.20 -5.00 3.66
C MET A 79 10.98 -5.64 2.52
N THR A 80 11.80 -6.63 2.86
CA THR A 80 12.48 -7.47 1.86
C THR A 80 11.54 -8.59 1.43
N GLN A 81 11.33 -8.75 0.15
CA GLN A 81 10.46 -9.77 -0.44
C GLN A 81 11.18 -10.46 -1.58
N ASN A 82 10.94 -11.77 -1.71
CA ASN A 82 11.37 -12.49 -2.89
C ASN A 82 10.52 -12.08 -4.10
N THR A 83 11.17 -11.80 -5.20
CA THR A 83 10.56 -11.54 -6.51
C THR A 83 11.25 -12.36 -7.58
N ILE A 84 10.67 -12.42 -8.75
CA ILE A 84 11.29 -13.10 -9.91
C ILE A 84 11.84 -12.03 -10.84
N ASP A 85 13.12 -12.15 -11.21
CA ASP A 85 13.77 -11.26 -12.16
C ASP A 85 13.36 -11.59 -13.62
N GLU A 86 13.87 -10.81 -14.57
CA GLU A 86 13.61 -11.00 -16.01
C GLU A 86 14.12 -12.33 -16.56
N HIS A 87 15.05 -12.98 -15.86
CA HIS A 87 15.61 -14.30 -16.22
C HIS A 87 14.91 -15.45 -15.49
N GLY A 88 13.82 -15.18 -14.74
CA GLY A 88 13.08 -16.19 -13.99
C GLY A 88 13.73 -16.65 -12.69
N ARG A 89 14.76 -15.94 -12.19
CA ARG A 89 15.46 -16.25 -10.93
C ARG A 89 14.79 -15.55 -9.76
N ILE A 90 14.76 -16.22 -8.61
CA ILE A 90 14.28 -15.61 -7.37
C ILE A 90 15.37 -14.68 -6.86
N VAL A 91 15.02 -13.42 -6.69
CA VAL A 91 15.88 -12.36 -6.14
C VAL A 91 15.18 -11.62 -5.01
N GLU A 92 15.94 -11.14 -4.06
CA GLU A 92 15.41 -10.28 -3.00
C GLU A 92 15.20 -8.87 -3.53
N LYS A 93 14.09 -8.27 -3.13
CA LYS A 93 13.74 -6.89 -3.46
C LYS A 93 13.23 -6.16 -2.23
N ASP A 94 13.89 -5.06 -1.89
CA ASP A 94 13.43 -4.18 -0.83
C ASP A 94 12.31 -3.26 -1.35
N ARG A 95 11.28 -3.10 -0.52
CA ARG A 95 10.13 -2.26 -0.79
C ARG A 95 9.89 -1.31 0.36
N LEU A 96 9.65 -0.06 0.02
CA LEU A 96 9.11 0.91 0.96
C LEU A 96 7.63 0.60 1.21
N THR A 97 7.23 0.60 2.46
CA THR A 97 5.84 0.39 2.86
C THR A 97 5.40 1.49 3.82
N HIS A 98 4.16 1.94 3.68
CA HIS A 98 3.51 2.92 4.53
C HIS A 98 2.44 2.23 5.37
N ASN A 99 2.54 2.30 6.70
CA ASN A 99 1.61 1.59 7.58
C ASN A 99 0.38 2.44 7.91
N GLN A 100 -0.58 2.43 7.02
CA GLN A 100 -1.85 3.16 7.19
C GLN A 100 -2.75 2.58 8.29
N SER A 101 -2.47 1.40 8.80
CA SER A 101 -3.19 0.77 9.91
C SER A 101 -2.53 1.02 11.27
N TYR A 102 -1.41 1.75 11.28
CA TYR A 102 -0.64 1.94 12.50
C TYR A 102 -1.41 2.72 13.55
N LYS A 103 -1.42 2.17 14.75
CA LYS A 103 -1.97 2.81 15.95
C LYS A 103 -0.88 2.92 17.01
N TRP A 104 -0.68 4.10 17.55
CA TRP A 104 0.26 4.39 18.62
C TRP A 104 -0.42 5.29 19.63
N GLY A 105 -0.48 4.87 20.89
CA GLY A 105 -1.18 5.63 21.91
C GLY A 105 -2.63 5.93 21.51
N SER A 106 -2.99 7.19 21.44
CA SER A 106 -4.31 7.67 21.02
C SER A 106 -4.43 7.94 19.51
N VAL A 107 -3.36 7.74 18.73
CA VAL A 107 -3.33 8.07 17.29
C VAL A 107 -4.37 7.27 16.51
N THR A 108 -5.17 7.97 15.73
CA THR A 108 -6.17 7.40 14.84
C THR A 108 -5.52 6.99 13.53
N SER A 109 -5.55 5.72 13.19
CA SER A 109 -4.98 5.25 11.92
C SER A 109 -5.86 5.64 10.72
N VAL A 110 -5.24 5.82 9.54
CA VAL A 110 -6.00 6.09 8.31
C VAL A 110 -7.05 5.01 8.07
N ASN A 111 -6.68 3.75 8.18
CA ASN A 111 -7.59 2.63 7.94
C ASN A 111 -8.71 2.49 8.99
N SER A 112 -8.53 3.01 10.20
CA SER A 112 -9.60 2.97 11.22
C SER A 112 -10.72 3.99 10.96
N ARG A 113 -10.48 4.96 10.09
CA ARG A 113 -11.42 6.01 9.70
C ARG A 113 -12.24 5.65 8.47
N VAL A 114 -11.98 4.49 7.87
CA VAL A 114 -12.73 4.05 6.69
C VAL A 114 -14.14 3.69 7.10
N GLU A 115 -15.11 4.39 6.55
CA GLU A 115 -16.54 4.13 6.71
C GLU A 115 -16.92 2.90 5.88
N LYS A 116 -16.78 1.72 6.49
CA LYS A 116 -16.93 0.44 5.80
C LYS A 116 -18.32 0.25 5.19
N ASP A 117 -19.35 0.80 5.83
CA ASP A 117 -20.74 0.69 5.38
C ASP A 117 -21.00 1.51 4.09
N ASN A 118 -20.18 2.51 3.85
CA ASN A 118 -20.23 3.36 2.65
C ASN A 118 -19.34 2.84 1.51
N LEU A 119 -18.57 1.77 1.76
CA LEU A 119 -17.79 1.14 0.70
C LEU A 119 -18.68 0.26 -0.18
N PRO A 120 -18.50 0.32 -1.51
CA PRO A 120 -19.16 -0.65 -2.37
C PRO A 120 -18.71 -2.06 -1.98
N PRO A 121 -19.62 -3.03 -1.94
CA PRO A 121 -19.29 -4.39 -1.54
C PRO A 121 -18.20 -4.95 -2.47
N CYS A 122 -17.09 -5.39 -1.86
CA CYS A 122 -15.99 -6.04 -2.56
C CYS A 122 -16.48 -7.42 -3.03
N ARG A 123 -16.91 -7.51 -4.28
CA ARG A 123 -17.39 -8.76 -4.87
C ARG A 123 -16.26 -9.42 -5.65
N PHE A 124 -15.52 -10.28 -5.02
CA PHE A 124 -14.51 -11.11 -5.72
C PHE A 124 -15.15 -12.17 -6.63
N GLY A 125 -16.47 -12.33 -6.54
CA GLY A 125 -17.21 -13.31 -7.31
C GLY A 125 -16.71 -14.72 -7.06
N ALA A 126 -16.84 -15.57 -8.08
CA ALA A 126 -16.36 -16.94 -8.06
C ALA A 126 -14.99 -17.12 -8.75
N CYS A 127 -14.20 -16.05 -8.90
CA CYS A 127 -12.96 -16.07 -9.69
C CYS A 127 -11.97 -17.13 -9.21
N LEU A 128 -11.71 -17.23 -7.90
CA LEU A 128 -10.82 -18.25 -7.35
C LEU A 128 -11.36 -19.66 -7.58
N LYS A 129 -12.66 -19.88 -7.31
CA LYS A 129 -13.33 -21.16 -7.52
C LYS A 129 -13.28 -21.57 -9.00
N ARG A 130 -13.51 -20.62 -9.91
CA ARG A 130 -13.41 -20.86 -11.36
C ARG A 130 -11.98 -21.23 -11.78
N LEU A 131 -10.98 -20.52 -11.27
CA LEU A 131 -9.57 -20.83 -11.54
C LEU A 131 -9.20 -22.23 -11.05
N MET A 132 -9.61 -22.59 -9.83
CA MET A 132 -9.38 -23.94 -9.28
C MET A 132 -10.05 -25.01 -10.11
N ASN A 133 -11.35 -24.85 -10.44
CA ASN A 133 -12.10 -25.80 -11.26
C ASN A 133 -11.44 -25.95 -12.65
N TRP A 134 -11.00 -24.85 -13.25
CA TRP A 134 -10.33 -24.85 -14.54
C TRP A 134 -8.99 -25.61 -14.48
N THR A 135 -8.22 -25.39 -13.41
CA THR A 135 -6.94 -26.09 -13.19
C THR A 135 -7.15 -27.61 -13.04
N VAL A 136 -8.18 -28.02 -12.27
CA VAL A 136 -8.52 -29.44 -12.10
C VAL A 136 -8.98 -30.05 -13.43
N ALA A 137 -9.87 -29.37 -14.15
CA ALA A 137 -10.33 -29.83 -15.47
C ALA A 137 -9.18 -29.97 -16.48
N ALA A 138 -8.27 -29.00 -16.51
CA ALA A 138 -7.09 -29.05 -17.37
C ALA A 138 -6.15 -30.20 -17.01
N ARG A 139 -5.94 -30.47 -15.71
CA ARG A 139 -5.15 -31.62 -15.26
C ARG A 139 -5.76 -32.97 -15.67
N ASN A 140 -7.08 -33.09 -15.55
CA ASN A 140 -7.80 -34.30 -15.95
C ASN A 140 -7.76 -34.51 -17.47
N LYS A 141 -7.88 -33.41 -18.24
CA LYS A 141 -7.87 -33.47 -19.69
C LYS A 141 -6.47 -33.74 -20.29
N PHE A 142 -5.44 -33.23 -19.59
CA PHE A 142 -4.06 -33.33 -20.05
C PHE A 142 -3.15 -33.94 -18.97
N PRO A 143 -3.32 -35.22 -18.64
CA PRO A 143 -2.50 -35.91 -17.65
C PRO A 143 -1.03 -35.89 -18.05
N GLY A 144 -0.16 -35.61 -17.10
CA GLY A 144 1.28 -35.53 -17.33
C GLY A 144 1.79 -34.24 -17.97
N LYS A 145 0.92 -33.31 -18.37
CA LYS A 145 1.35 -31.98 -18.82
C LYS A 145 1.51 -31.03 -17.65
N LYS A 146 2.55 -30.19 -17.70
CA LYS A 146 2.73 -29.12 -16.73
C LYS A 146 1.70 -28.01 -16.98
N ILE A 147 0.92 -27.66 -15.96
CA ILE A 147 0.00 -26.52 -16.01
C ILE A 147 0.72 -25.33 -15.40
N ILE A 148 0.80 -24.25 -16.15
CA ILE A 148 1.44 -23.00 -15.74
C ILE A 148 0.35 -21.96 -15.56
N SER A 149 0.32 -21.32 -14.39
CA SER A 149 -0.49 -20.12 -14.13
C SER A 149 0.41 -18.90 -14.14
N SER A 150 -0.03 -17.84 -14.79
CA SER A 150 0.65 -16.53 -14.76
C SER A 150 -0.23 -15.49 -14.12
N LYS A 151 0.40 -14.56 -13.37
CA LYS A 151 -0.23 -13.35 -12.86
C LYS A 151 0.40 -12.17 -13.58
N ILE A 152 -0.44 -11.32 -14.12
CA ILE A 152 0.00 -10.07 -14.75
C ILE A 152 -0.39 -8.93 -13.83
N ASP A 153 0.61 -8.22 -13.32
CA ASP A 153 0.41 -6.95 -12.63
C ASP A 153 0.70 -5.82 -13.62
N TYR A 154 -0.30 -4.98 -13.86
CA TYR A 154 -0.09 -3.78 -14.65
C TYR A 154 0.76 -2.80 -13.83
N LYS A 155 1.92 -2.41 -14.36
CA LYS A 155 2.57 -1.19 -13.87
C LYS A 155 1.75 -0.02 -14.40
N LEU A 156 1.29 0.81 -13.51
CA LEU A 156 0.81 2.14 -13.91
C LEU A 156 2.00 2.85 -14.57
N ALA A 157 1.79 3.19 -15.82
CA ALA A 157 2.74 3.96 -16.62
C ALA A 157 2.81 5.38 -16.11
#